data_5b90dc3f952d9aea4aa7a58ae6c7fde7
#
_entry.id   5b90dc3f952d9aea4aa7a58ae6c7fde7
#
_cell.length_a   1.000
_cell.length_b   1.000
_cell.length_c   1.000
_cell.angle_alpha   90.00
_cell.angle_beta   90.00
_cell.angle_gamma   90.00
#
_symmetry.space_group_name_H-M   'P 1'
#
loop_
_entity.id
_entity.type
_entity.pdbx_description
1 polymer ?
#
loop_
_entity_poly.entity_id
_entity_poly.type
_entity_poly.pdbx_seq_one_letter_code
_entity_poly.pdbx_strand_id
1 'polypeptide(L)' 'MATIPDLTDAETWPDADLDALRVAVLREQERRTRVTAAPAQLADLTRSAIASGCDPQALVDAVTDAATA' A
#
# COMPACT_ATOMS: atom_id res chain seq x y z
N MET A 1 -6.32 -3.60 17.81
CA MET A 1 -7.34 -4.36 17.11
C MET A 1 -8.24 -3.41 16.32
N ALA A 2 -8.51 -3.72 15.05
CA ALA A 2 -9.35 -2.86 14.23
C ALA A 2 -10.80 -2.87 14.73
N THR A 3 -11.41 -1.68 14.79
CA THR A 3 -12.82 -1.54 15.14
C THR A 3 -13.64 -1.68 13.86
N ILE A 4 -14.59 -2.62 13.87
CA ILE A 4 -15.53 -2.77 12.76
C ILE A 4 -16.61 -1.70 12.95
N PRO A 5 -16.88 -0.85 11.91
CA PRO A 5 -17.96 0.11 12.01
C PRO A 5 -19.30 -0.58 12.27
N ASP A 6 -20.13 0.04 13.09
CA ASP A 6 -21.48 -0.45 13.32
C ASP A 6 -22.34 -0.10 12.11
N LEU A 7 -22.77 -1.12 11.37
CA LEU A 7 -23.64 -0.96 10.20
C LEU A 7 -25.11 -1.24 10.51
N THR A 8 -25.48 -1.36 11.79
CA THR A 8 -26.85 -1.66 12.19
C THR A 8 -27.85 -0.63 11.65
N ASP A 9 -27.44 0.65 11.60
CA ASP A 9 -28.27 1.74 11.12
C ASP A 9 -28.00 2.09 9.65
N ALA A 10 -27.24 1.24 8.93
CA ALA A 10 -26.83 1.55 7.55
C ALA A 10 -28.01 1.75 6.60
N GLU A 11 -29.13 1.09 6.84
CA GLU A 11 -30.34 1.24 6.00
C GLU A 11 -30.94 2.64 6.08
N THR A 12 -30.59 3.43 7.11
CA THR A 12 -31.03 4.82 7.26
C THR A 12 -30.03 5.84 6.71
N TRP A 13 -28.87 5.38 6.23
CA TRP A 13 -27.82 6.26 5.74
C TRP A 13 -28.15 6.78 4.33
N PRO A 14 -27.83 8.04 4.04
CA PRO A 14 -27.87 8.52 2.65
C PRO A 14 -26.93 7.72 1.76
N ASP A 15 -27.29 7.57 0.48
CA ASP A 15 -26.44 6.88 -0.50
C ASP A 15 -25.03 7.48 -0.57
N ALA A 16 -24.90 8.79 -0.41
CA ALA A 16 -23.60 9.45 -0.42
C ALA A 16 -22.70 8.98 0.72
N ASP A 17 -23.26 8.72 1.91
CA ASP A 17 -22.50 8.23 3.06
C ASP A 17 -22.07 6.78 2.86
N LEU A 18 -22.94 5.95 2.29
CA LEU A 18 -22.60 4.57 1.95
C LEU A 18 -21.49 4.52 0.90
N ASP A 19 -21.56 5.38 -0.10
CA ASP A 19 -20.53 5.45 -1.14
C ASP A 19 -19.20 5.93 -0.57
N ALA A 20 -19.21 6.92 0.30
CA ALA A 20 -18.02 7.41 0.97
C ALA A 20 -17.35 6.31 1.81
N LEU A 21 -18.14 5.51 2.53
CA LEU A 21 -17.62 4.37 3.29
C LEU A 21 -17.01 3.33 2.35
N ARG A 22 -17.68 3.00 1.25
CA ARG A 22 -17.17 2.06 0.25
C ARG A 22 -15.81 2.50 -0.28
N VAL A 23 -15.69 3.77 -0.65
CA VAL A 23 -14.43 4.33 -1.17
C VAL A 23 -13.33 4.27 -0.09
N ALA A 24 -13.66 4.62 1.15
CA ALA A 24 -12.70 4.58 2.26
C ALA A 24 -12.19 3.16 2.52
N VAL A 25 -13.08 2.16 2.47
CA VAL A 25 -12.71 0.75 2.64
C VAL A 25 -11.80 0.29 1.51
N LEU A 26 -12.13 0.62 0.26
CA LEU A 26 -11.30 0.26 -0.90
C LEU A 26 -9.91 0.88 -0.82
N ARG A 27 -9.81 2.14 -0.45
CA ARG A 27 -8.51 2.83 -0.29
C ARG A 27 -7.66 2.17 0.80
N GLU A 28 -8.27 1.79 1.91
CA GLU A 28 -7.55 1.13 3.00
C GLU A 28 -7.09 -0.27 2.58
N GLN A 29 -7.92 -1.02 1.87
CA GLN A 29 -7.53 -2.33 1.34
C GLN A 29 -6.38 -2.21 0.35
N GLU A 30 -6.42 -1.23 -0.55
CA GLU A 30 -5.33 -0.96 -1.49
C GLU A 30 -4.04 -0.59 -0.79
N ARG A 31 -4.13 0.25 0.27
CA ARG A 31 -2.97 0.61 1.08
C ARG A 31 -2.33 -0.61 1.72
N ARG A 32 -3.13 -1.48 2.32
CA ARG A 32 -2.64 -2.71 2.95
C ARG A 32 -2.00 -3.65 1.95
N THR A 33 -2.59 -3.76 0.76
CA THR A 33 -2.04 -4.57 -0.32
C THR A 33 -0.67 -4.03 -0.74
N ARG A 34 -0.52 -2.71 -0.92
CA ARG A 34 0.76 -2.10 -1.26
C ARG A 34 1.81 -2.34 -0.19
N VAL A 35 1.45 -2.17 1.09
CA VAL A 35 2.38 -2.39 2.20
C VAL A 35 2.85 -3.84 2.23
N THR A 36 1.94 -4.79 2.06
CA THR A 36 2.27 -6.23 2.07
C THR A 36 3.12 -6.63 0.88
N ALA A 37 2.84 -6.06 -0.31
CA ALA A 37 3.52 -6.43 -1.55
C ALA A 37 4.85 -5.70 -1.75
N ALA A 38 5.08 -4.57 -1.07
CA ALA A 38 6.23 -3.71 -1.32
C ALA A 38 7.60 -4.43 -1.22
N PRO A 39 7.86 -5.27 -0.19
CA PRO A 39 9.16 -5.95 -0.13
C PRO A 39 9.43 -6.85 -1.34
N ALA A 40 8.43 -7.60 -1.80
CA ALA A 40 8.57 -8.47 -2.96
C ALA A 40 8.76 -7.65 -4.25
N GLN A 41 8.02 -6.57 -4.41
CA GLN A 41 8.16 -5.67 -5.56
C GLN A 41 9.54 -5.02 -5.59
N LEU A 42 10.05 -4.60 -4.44
CA LEU A 42 11.39 -4.04 -4.33
C LEU A 42 12.45 -5.07 -4.70
N ALA A 43 12.31 -6.31 -4.23
CA ALA A 43 13.24 -7.38 -4.56
C ALA A 43 13.24 -7.68 -6.07
N ASP A 44 12.08 -7.72 -6.71
CA ASP A 44 11.96 -7.95 -8.14
C ASP A 44 12.59 -6.81 -8.94
N LEU A 45 12.31 -5.57 -8.56
CA LEU A 45 12.91 -4.40 -9.20
C LEU A 45 14.43 -4.41 -9.06
N THR A 46 14.92 -4.75 -7.89
CA THR A 46 16.36 -4.83 -7.61
C THR A 46 17.03 -5.87 -8.50
N ARG A 47 16.48 -7.08 -8.60
CA ARG A 47 17.01 -8.12 -9.48
C ARG A 47 17.02 -7.68 -10.92
N SER A 48 15.95 -7.07 -11.39
CA SER A 48 15.83 -6.57 -12.76
C SER A 48 16.86 -5.48 -13.05
N ALA A 49 17.05 -4.55 -12.13
CA ALA A 49 18.00 -3.46 -12.26
C ALA A 49 19.44 -3.98 -12.34
N ILE A 50 19.80 -4.94 -11.48
CA ILE A 50 21.14 -5.56 -11.51
C ILE A 50 21.37 -6.28 -12.83
N ALA A 51 20.38 -7.03 -13.32
CA ALA A 51 20.47 -7.73 -14.59
C ALA A 51 20.65 -6.75 -15.77
N SER A 52 20.15 -5.53 -15.63
CA SER A 52 20.28 -4.46 -16.64
C SER A 52 21.59 -3.67 -16.51
N GLY A 53 22.39 -3.94 -15.50
CA GLY A 53 23.71 -3.31 -15.33
C GLY A 53 23.82 -2.28 -14.22
N CYS A 54 22.80 -2.13 -13.36
CA CYS A 54 22.93 -1.26 -12.20
C CYS A 54 23.91 -1.83 -11.18
N ASP A 55 24.71 -0.94 -10.58
CA ASP A 55 25.58 -1.31 -9.47
C ASP A 55 24.74 -1.66 -8.24
N PRO A 56 24.89 -2.87 -7.66
CA PRO A 56 24.16 -3.25 -6.45
C PRO A 56 24.32 -2.27 -5.29
N GLN A 57 25.52 -1.70 -5.11
CA GLN A 57 25.76 -0.75 -4.01
C GLN A 57 24.97 0.56 -4.22
N ALA A 58 24.83 1.02 -5.46
CA ALA A 58 24.02 2.20 -5.75
C ALA A 58 22.55 1.97 -5.39
N LEU A 59 22.05 0.75 -5.59
CA LEU A 59 20.68 0.39 -5.22
C LEU A 59 20.50 0.35 -3.70
N VAL A 60 21.46 -0.22 -2.98
CA VAL A 60 21.44 -0.23 -1.51
C VAL A 60 21.45 1.20 -0.97
N ASP A 61 22.30 2.05 -1.51
CA ASP A 61 22.42 3.45 -1.09
C ASP A 61 21.09 4.20 -1.33
N ALA A 62 20.46 3.99 -2.49
CA ALA A 62 19.20 4.63 -2.82
C ALA A 62 18.08 4.21 -1.85
N VAL A 63 18.01 2.92 -1.50
CA VAL A 63 17.02 2.41 -0.55
C VAL A 63 17.28 2.95 0.84
N THR A 64 18.53 2.98 1.26
CA THR A 64 18.92 3.51 2.57
C THR A 64 18.55 4.99 2.69
N ASP A 65 18.85 5.79 1.67
CA ASP A 65 18.49 7.21 1.65
C ASP A 65 16.97 7.40 1.71
N ALA A 66 16.22 6.62 0.95
CA ALA A 66 14.76 6.68 0.95
C ALA A 66 14.18 6.29 2.32
N ALA A 67 14.77 5.32 3.00
CA ALA A 67 14.29 4.84 4.29
C ALA A 67 14.59 5.83 5.43
N THR A 68 15.58 6.70 5.25
CA THR A 68 15.98 7.66 6.27
C THR A 68 15.49 9.09 6.00
N ALA A 69 14.83 9.28 4.89
CA ALA A 69 14.29 10.59 4.48
C ALA A 69 13.09 11.01 5.34
#